data_5b20839c81ef09ab584f3ce19872425b
#
_entry.id   5b20839c81ef09ab584f3ce19872425b
#
_cell.length_a   1.000
_cell.length_b   1.000
_cell.length_c   1.000
_cell.angle_alpha   90.00
_cell.angle_beta   90.00
_cell.angle_gamma   90.00
#
_symmetry.space_group_name_H-M   'P 1'
#
loop_
_entity.id
_entity.type
_entity.pdbx_description
1 polymer ?
#
loop_
_entity_poly.entity_id
_entity_poly.type
_entity_poly.pdbx_seq_one_letter_code
_entity_poly.pdbx_strand_id
1 'polypeptide(L)'
;WGIFYMYDQDEDGIENYASNLILLGNVKGRYEYPELRRIAQKLYNEYRPDVCMIEKKASGQSLIQDLRRSGLPILEYLPDRDKVSRVYSATPIMEAGRLWLPSSKKWADDLVEELIRFPNSAHDDQVDALTMAVHYMRDSWNLAHPDDPNWDEPVREKKSTYWTF
;
A
#
# COMPACT_ATOMS: atom_id res chain seq x y z
N TRP A 1 3.53 3.37 8.85
CA TRP A 1 3.89 3.50 7.43
C TRP A 1 4.25 2.15 6.85
N GLY A 2 3.57 1.71 5.79
CA GLY A 2 3.97 0.59 4.95
C GLY A 2 4.63 1.12 3.68
N ILE A 3 5.71 0.50 3.25
CA ILE A 3 6.42 0.81 2.02
C ILE A 3 6.23 -0.38 1.09
N PHE A 4 5.55 -0.16 -0.03
CA PHE A 4 5.16 -1.20 -0.97
C PHE A 4 5.81 -0.97 -2.32
N TYR A 5 6.17 -2.07 -2.98
CA TYR A 5 6.62 -2.11 -4.35
C TYR A 5 5.71 -3.03 -5.15
N MET A 6 5.34 -2.60 -6.33
CA MET A 6 4.60 -3.42 -7.25
C MET A 6 5.57 -4.08 -8.23
N TYR A 7 5.44 -5.38 -8.37
CA TYR A 7 6.28 -6.19 -9.24
C TYR A 7 5.42 -6.97 -10.23
N ASP A 8 5.65 -6.74 -11.50
CA ASP A 8 5.05 -7.50 -12.58
C ASP A 8 6.03 -8.59 -13.00
N GLN A 9 5.62 -9.85 -12.86
CA GLN A 9 6.43 -10.98 -13.27
C GLN A 9 6.06 -11.36 -14.70
N ASP A 10 6.99 -11.10 -15.62
CA ASP A 10 6.94 -11.62 -16.97
C ASP A 10 7.93 -12.80 -17.05
N GLU A 11 7.46 -14.03 -16.90
CA GLU A 11 8.33 -15.22 -16.95
C GLU A 11 8.44 -15.82 -18.37
N ASP A 12 7.55 -15.51 -19.34
CA ASP A 12 7.52 -16.20 -20.62
C ASP A 12 7.15 -15.34 -21.84
N GLY A 13 7.16 -14.02 -21.76
CA GLY A 13 6.74 -13.16 -22.87
C GLY A 13 5.24 -13.29 -23.22
N ILE A 14 4.47 -13.92 -22.35
CA ILE A 14 3.01 -13.94 -22.38
C ILE A 14 2.55 -12.91 -21.37
N GLU A 15 1.89 -11.86 -21.84
CA GLU A 15 1.37 -10.73 -21.08
C GLU A 15 0.28 -11.14 -20.07
N ASN A 16 0.59 -12.00 -19.12
CA ASN A 16 -0.25 -12.26 -17.97
C ASN A 16 0.19 -11.33 -16.82
N TYR A 17 -0.29 -10.11 -16.88
CA TYR A 17 0.01 -9.05 -15.91
C TYR A 17 -0.67 -9.30 -14.56
N ALA A 18 -0.21 -10.30 -13.88
CA ALA A 18 -0.58 -10.52 -12.49
C ALA A 18 0.40 -9.77 -11.58
N SER A 19 0.16 -8.48 -11.36
CA SER A 19 1.00 -7.68 -10.47
C SER A 19 1.04 -8.25 -9.06
N ASN A 20 2.24 -8.32 -8.49
CA ASN A 20 2.49 -8.72 -7.12
C ASN A 20 2.81 -7.50 -6.27
N LEU A 21 2.36 -7.52 -5.02
CA LEU A 21 2.63 -6.49 -4.04
C LEU A 21 3.70 -6.96 -3.08
N ILE A 22 4.84 -6.30 -3.06
CA ILE A 22 5.95 -6.61 -2.16
C ILE A 22 6.05 -5.55 -1.08
N LEU A 23 5.96 -5.94 0.19
CA LEU A 23 6.19 -5.03 1.30
C LEU A 23 7.70 -4.92 1.57
N LEU A 24 8.27 -3.75 1.29
CA LEU A 24 9.71 -3.48 1.46
C LEU A 24 10.07 -3.04 2.87
N GLY A 25 9.16 -2.39 3.57
CA GLY A 25 9.39 -1.86 4.90
C GLY A 25 8.11 -1.52 5.63
N ASN A 26 8.19 -1.51 6.96
CA ASN A 26 7.09 -1.12 7.81
C ASN A 26 7.62 -0.36 9.03
N VAL A 27 7.02 0.77 9.34
CA VAL A 27 7.36 1.60 10.51
C VAL A 27 6.11 1.84 11.32
N LYS A 28 6.10 1.32 12.54
CA LYS A 28 5.00 1.45 13.50
C LYS A 28 5.53 2.08 14.78
N GLY A 29 4.79 3.04 15.34
CA GLY A 29 5.14 3.68 16.60
C GLY A 29 4.20 4.82 16.93
N ARG A 30 4.31 5.33 18.16
CA ARG A 30 3.65 6.56 18.59
C ARG A 30 4.64 7.69 18.45
N TYR A 31 4.34 8.64 17.62
CA TYR A 31 5.23 9.74 17.27
C TYR A 31 4.52 11.07 17.49
N GLU A 32 5.22 12.01 18.07
CA GLU A 32 4.80 13.41 18.06
C GLU A 32 4.91 13.99 16.65
N TYR A 33 4.13 15.02 16.35
CA TYR A 33 4.04 15.59 15.02
C TYR A 33 5.39 15.94 14.37
N PRO A 34 6.36 16.60 15.07
CA PRO A 34 7.65 16.91 14.48
C PRO A 34 8.47 15.68 14.11
N GLU A 35 8.33 14.62 14.89
CA GLU A 35 9.02 13.34 14.66
C GLU A 35 8.37 12.60 13.49
N LEU A 36 7.04 12.55 13.46
CA LEU A 36 6.28 11.94 12.38
C LEU A 36 6.64 12.55 11.02
N ARG A 37 6.74 13.89 10.95
CA ARG A 37 7.18 14.59 9.76
C ARG A 37 8.60 14.21 9.34
N ARG A 38 9.55 14.11 10.29
CA ARG A 38 10.93 13.69 10.01
C ARG A 38 11.01 12.27 9.49
N ILE A 39 10.22 11.35 10.07
CA ILE A 39 10.15 9.96 9.61
C ILE A 39 9.62 9.90 8.19
N ALA A 40 8.53 10.59 7.87
CA ALA A 40 7.97 10.63 6.52
C ALA A 40 9.01 11.15 5.49
N GLN A 41 9.71 12.23 5.83
CA GLN A 41 10.77 12.79 4.96
C GLN A 41 11.95 11.83 4.79
N LYS A 42 12.35 11.13 5.88
CA LYS A 42 13.40 10.11 5.83
C LYS A 42 13.01 8.96 4.90
N LEU A 43 11.81 8.40 5.08
CA LEU A 43 11.31 7.30 4.25
C LEU A 43 11.19 7.73 2.77
N TYR A 44 10.71 8.93 2.51
CA TYR A 44 10.69 9.45 1.15
C TYR A 44 12.08 9.54 0.53
N ASN A 45 13.06 10.02 1.27
CA ASN A 45 14.44 10.12 0.77
C ASN A 45 15.09 8.75 0.54
N GLU A 46 14.72 7.76 1.34
CA GLU A 46 15.26 6.40 1.27
C GLU A 46 14.65 5.60 0.11
N TYR A 47 13.32 5.63 -0.03
CA TYR A 47 12.61 4.77 -0.97
C TYR A 47 12.16 5.48 -2.25
N ARG A 48 12.12 6.82 -2.26
CA ARG A 48 11.69 7.63 -3.41
C ARG A 48 10.38 7.14 -4.05
N PRO A 49 9.31 6.95 -3.27
CA PRO A 49 8.07 6.42 -3.81
C PRO A 49 7.41 7.41 -4.78
N ASP A 50 6.74 6.88 -5.80
CA ASP A 50 5.95 7.66 -6.75
C ASP A 50 4.74 8.32 -6.10
N VAL A 51 4.20 7.70 -5.05
CA VAL A 51 3.04 8.19 -4.30
C VAL A 51 3.22 7.94 -2.82
N CYS A 52 2.90 8.95 -2.01
CA CYS A 52 2.82 8.85 -0.56
C CYS A 52 1.35 9.05 -0.14
N MET A 53 0.65 7.97 0.19
CA MET A 53 -0.74 8.05 0.63
C MET A 53 -0.85 8.37 2.12
N ILE A 54 -1.72 9.31 2.46
CA ILE A 54 -2.03 9.67 3.84
C ILE A 54 -3.55 9.74 3.99
N GLU A 55 -4.07 9.01 5.00
CA GLU A 55 -5.49 9.06 5.30
C GLU A 55 -5.91 10.46 5.73
N LYS A 56 -6.97 10.95 5.10
CA LYS A 56 -7.55 12.27 5.39
C LYS A 56 -8.38 12.24 6.66
N LYS A 57 -7.70 12.27 7.80
CA LYS A 57 -8.28 12.50 9.13
C LYS A 57 -7.89 13.89 9.62
N ALA A 58 -8.61 14.43 10.59
CA ALA A 58 -8.32 15.74 11.16
C ALA A 58 -6.85 15.87 11.62
N SER A 59 -6.29 14.82 12.22
CA SER A 59 -4.89 14.74 12.65
C SER A 59 -3.88 14.67 11.50
N GLY A 60 -4.29 14.21 10.32
CA GLY A 60 -3.42 14.06 9.14
C GLY A 60 -3.32 15.33 8.27
N GLN A 61 -4.25 16.28 8.39
CA GLN A 61 -4.30 17.43 7.49
C GLN A 61 -3.04 18.30 7.54
N SER A 62 -2.54 18.60 8.74
CA SER A 62 -1.32 19.40 8.89
C SER A 62 -0.11 18.67 8.27
N LEU A 63 -0.02 17.36 8.46
CA LEU A 63 1.04 16.53 7.89
C LEU A 63 0.99 16.55 6.36
N ILE A 64 -0.18 16.36 5.77
CA ILE A 64 -0.41 16.42 4.32
C ILE A 64 0.07 17.76 3.75
N GLN A 65 -0.33 18.88 4.38
CA GLN A 65 0.04 20.22 3.92
C GLN A 65 1.57 20.44 3.99
N ASP A 66 2.18 20.07 5.11
CA ASP A 66 3.62 20.30 5.31
C ASP A 66 4.48 19.43 4.39
N LEU A 67 4.10 18.17 4.19
CA LEU A 67 4.82 17.27 3.29
C LEU A 67 4.66 17.70 1.82
N ARG A 68 3.47 18.16 1.40
CA ARG A 68 3.27 18.75 0.06
C ARG A 68 4.14 19.98 -0.14
N ARG A 69 4.21 20.88 0.84
CA ARG A 69 5.08 22.07 0.79
C ARG A 69 6.57 21.68 0.70
N SER A 70 6.93 20.52 1.24
CA SER A 70 8.28 19.96 1.13
C SER A 70 8.54 19.20 -0.18
N GLY A 71 7.56 19.19 -1.11
CA GLY A 71 7.70 18.60 -2.45
C GLY A 71 7.44 17.11 -2.53
N LEU A 72 6.85 16.47 -1.48
CA LEU A 72 6.50 15.07 -1.54
C LEU A 72 5.22 14.83 -2.37
N PRO A 73 5.13 13.75 -3.14
CA PRO A 73 3.96 13.39 -3.95
C PRO A 73 2.83 12.82 -3.07
N ILE A 74 2.17 13.68 -2.30
CA ILE A 74 1.15 13.28 -1.34
C ILE A 74 -0.20 13.10 -2.02
N LEU A 75 -0.76 11.92 -1.89
CA LEU A 75 -2.14 11.57 -2.22
C LEU A 75 -2.98 11.48 -0.94
N GLU A 76 -4.07 12.23 -0.88
CA GLU A 76 -5.04 12.11 0.20
C GLU A 76 -5.92 10.87 -0.04
N TYR A 77 -5.95 9.98 0.93
CA TYR A 77 -6.83 8.83 0.91
C TYR A 77 -8.06 9.11 1.79
N LEU A 78 -9.23 9.01 1.21
CA LEU A 78 -10.50 9.11 1.92
C LEU A 78 -11.18 7.73 1.86
N PRO A 79 -11.29 7.02 2.99
CA PRO A 79 -11.99 5.74 3.01
C PRO A 79 -13.45 5.91 2.60
N ASP A 80 -13.91 5.09 1.66
CA ASP A 80 -15.30 5.07 1.16
C ASP A 80 -16.18 4.07 1.91
N ARG A 81 -15.57 3.16 2.68
CA ARG A 81 -16.22 2.06 3.38
C ARG A 81 -15.71 1.93 4.81
N ASP A 82 -16.45 1.17 5.62
CA ASP A 82 -15.98 0.75 6.94
C ASP A 82 -14.72 -0.14 6.83
N LYS A 83 -13.96 -0.20 7.92
CA LYS A 83 -12.68 -0.90 7.97
C LYS A 83 -12.80 -2.38 7.63
N VAL A 84 -13.81 -3.06 8.16
CA VAL A 84 -14.01 -4.51 7.96
C VAL A 84 -14.26 -4.82 6.49
N SER A 85 -15.14 -4.05 5.85
CA SER A 85 -15.43 -4.19 4.42
C SER A 85 -14.18 -3.94 3.56
N ARG A 86 -13.32 -3.00 3.95
CA ARG A 86 -12.05 -2.75 3.24
C ARG A 86 -11.10 -3.95 3.33
N VAL A 87 -10.95 -4.53 4.52
CA VAL A 87 -10.09 -5.72 4.70
C VAL A 87 -10.62 -6.89 3.87
N TYR A 88 -11.92 -7.18 3.96
CA TYR A 88 -12.51 -8.27 3.17
C TYR A 88 -12.33 -8.07 1.66
N SER A 89 -12.42 -6.85 1.16
CA SER A 89 -12.20 -6.58 -0.26
C SER A 89 -10.73 -6.67 -0.71
N ALA A 90 -9.78 -6.67 0.23
CA ALA A 90 -8.36 -6.91 -0.04
C ALA A 90 -7.95 -8.40 0.08
N THR A 91 -8.76 -9.21 0.78
CA THR A 91 -8.48 -10.63 1.05
C THR A 91 -8.23 -11.47 -0.21
N PRO A 92 -9.01 -11.35 -1.31
CA PRO A 92 -8.77 -12.16 -2.51
C PRO A 92 -7.37 -11.99 -3.12
N ILE A 93 -6.78 -10.81 -3.02
CA ILE A 93 -5.40 -10.57 -3.50
C ILE A 93 -4.38 -11.32 -2.64
N MET A 94 -4.61 -11.37 -1.33
CA MET A 94 -3.78 -12.14 -0.40
C MET A 94 -3.94 -13.65 -0.61
N GLU A 95 -5.18 -14.14 -0.80
CA GLU A 95 -5.49 -15.55 -1.08
C GLU A 95 -4.89 -16.01 -2.41
N ALA A 96 -4.83 -15.14 -3.40
CA ALA A 96 -4.16 -15.41 -4.67
C ALA A 96 -2.63 -15.45 -4.57
N GLY A 97 -2.04 -15.28 -3.35
CA GLY A 97 -0.60 -15.31 -3.13
C GLY A 97 0.14 -14.10 -3.70
N ARG A 98 -0.56 -12.99 -3.95
CA ARG A 98 0.02 -11.81 -4.59
C ARG A 98 0.60 -10.77 -3.63
N LEU A 99 0.50 -11.02 -2.33
CA LEU A 99 1.15 -10.22 -1.30
C LEU A 99 2.40 -10.95 -0.80
N TRP A 100 3.54 -10.31 -0.96
CA TRP A 100 4.84 -10.85 -0.56
C TRP A 100 5.41 -10.08 0.62
N LEU A 101 5.84 -10.82 1.63
CA LEU A 101 6.44 -10.31 2.85
C LEU A 101 7.83 -10.94 3.04
N PRO A 102 8.82 -10.20 3.55
CA PRO A 102 10.13 -10.76 3.84
C PRO A 102 10.05 -11.72 5.04
N SER A 103 10.53 -12.95 4.87
CA SER A 103 10.46 -14.02 5.89
C SER A 103 11.38 -13.80 7.10
N SER A 104 12.33 -12.87 7.03
CA SER A 104 13.35 -12.67 8.06
C SER A 104 13.20 -11.37 8.85
N LYS A 105 12.07 -10.69 8.74
CA LYS A 105 11.85 -9.39 9.38
C LYS A 105 10.74 -9.46 10.41
N LYS A 106 11.09 -9.17 11.68
CA LYS A 106 10.14 -9.17 12.79
C LYS A 106 8.90 -8.30 12.51
N TRP A 107 9.06 -7.14 11.88
CA TRP A 107 7.93 -6.28 11.56
C TRP A 107 6.94 -6.90 10.55
N ALA A 108 7.41 -7.87 9.74
CA ALA A 108 6.51 -8.63 8.86
C ALA A 108 5.69 -9.64 9.66
N ASP A 109 6.31 -10.31 10.64
CA ASP A 109 5.60 -11.20 11.57
C ASP A 109 4.56 -10.41 12.39
N ASP A 110 4.93 -9.23 12.88
CA ASP A 110 4.01 -8.35 13.63
C ASP A 110 2.78 -7.94 12.77
N LEU A 111 2.97 -7.69 11.47
CA LEU A 111 1.86 -7.42 10.54
C LEU A 111 0.98 -8.64 10.34
N VAL A 112 1.57 -9.82 10.15
CA VAL A 112 0.81 -11.07 9.99
C VAL A 112 -0.01 -11.37 11.24
N GLU A 113 0.56 -11.18 12.43
CA GLU A 113 -0.19 -11.35 13.67
C GLU A 113 -1.38 -10.36 13.78
N GLU A 114 -1.18 -9.12 13.36
CA GLU A 114 -2.24 -8.10 13.37
C GLU A 114 -3.37 -8.48 12.40
N LEU A 115 -3.03 -8.99 11.21
CA LEU A 115 -3.99 -9.48 10.22
C LEU A 115 -4.79 -10.68 10.74
N ILE A 116 -4.12 -11.68 11.34
CA ILE A 116 -4.79 -12.89 11.87
C ILE A 116 -5.76 -12.52 13.00
N ARG A 117 -5.42 -11.54 13.82
CA ARG A 117 -6.26 -11.10 14.94
C ARG A 117 -7.36 -10.12 14.56
N PHE A 118 -7.32 -9.59 13.35
CA PHE A 118 -8.35 -8.64 12.88
C PHE A 118 -9.73 -9.35 12.79
N PRO A 119 -10.85 -8.72 13.19
CA PRO A 119 -10.98 -7.34 13.70
C PRO A 119 -10.78 -7.17 15.21
N ASN A 120 -10.41 -8.20 15.93
CA ASN A 120 -10.35 -8.22 17.40
C ASN A 120 -8.98 -7.77 17.96
N SER A 121 -8.09 -7.25 17.12
CA SER A 121 -6.80 -6.76 17.58
C SER A 121 -6.93 -5.40 18.30
N ALA A 122 -6.11 -5.17 19.33
CA ALA A 122 -6.09 -3.90 20.05
C ALA A 122 -5.56 -2.72 19.18
N HIS A 123 -4.80 -3.05 18.15
CA HIS A 123 -4.23 -2.12 17.17
C HIS A 123 -4.35 -2.75 15.78
N ASP A 124 -4.74 -1.95 14.81
CA ASP A 124 -4.99 -2.37 13.43
C ASP A 124 -4.47 -1.36 12.39
N ASP A 125 -3.53 -0.51 12.81
CA ASP A 125 -2.95 0.54 11.96
C ASP A 125 -2.17 -0.03 10.77
N GLN A 126 -1.53 -1.19 10.95
CA GLN A 126 -0.79 -1.86 9.87
C GLN A 126 -1.75 -2.48 8.85
N VAL A 127 -2.87 -3.03 9.33
CA VAL A 127 -3.94 -3.55 8.48
C VAL A 127 -4.55 -2.43 7.64
N ASP A 128 -4.78 -1.26 8.22
CA ASP A 128 -5.25 -0.08 7.47
C ASP A 128 -4.26 0.33 6.38
N ALA A 129 -2.97 0.41 6.70
CA ALA A 129 -1.95 0.79 5.72
C ALA A 129 -1.85 -0.22 4.58
N LEU A 130 -1.93 -1.53 4.88
CA LEU A 130 -1.90 -2.58 3.88
C LEU A 130 -3.13 -2.53 2.97
N THR A 131 -4.33 -2.46 3.54
CA THR A 131 -5.58 -2.41 2.75
C THR A 131 -5.64 -1.16 1.88
N MET A 132 -5.12 -0.04 2.37
CA MET A 132 -5.03 1.20 1.61
C MET A 132 -4.12 1.04 0.38
N ALA A 133 -2.97 0.37 0.54
CA ALA A 133 -2.05 0.09 -0.56
C ALA A 133 -2.66 -0.88 -1.59
N VAL A 134 -3.30 -1.96 -1.12
CA VAL A 134 -3.97 -2.94 -1.99
C VAL A 134 -5.07 -2.28 -2.81
N HIS A 135 -5.92 -1.46 -2.18
CA HIS A 135 -7.00 -0.76 -2.89
C HIS A 135 -6.45 0.22 -3.92
N TYR A 136 -5.46 1.01 -3.53
CA TYR A 136 -4.85 1.97 -4.46
C TYR A 136 -4.31 1.28 -5.71
N MET A 137 -3.58 0.19 -5.53
CA MET A 137 -3.00 -0.55 -6.65
C MET A 137 -4.06 -1.20 -7.53
N ARG A 138 -5.11 -1.77 -6.93
CA ARG A 138 -6.25 -2.32 -7.66
C ARG A 138 -6.98 -1.24 -8.47
N ASP A 139 -7.32 -0.14 -7.83
CA ASP A 139 -8.08 0.95 -8.46
C ASP A 139 -7.25 1.68 -9.53
N SER A 140 -5.94 1.62 -9.42
CA SER A 140 -5.01 2.13 -10.44
C SER A 140 -4.79 1.16 -11.62
N TRP A 141 -5.56 0.07 -11.70
CA TRP A 141 -5.47 -0.99 -12.74
C TRP A 141 -4.16 -1.77 -12.73
N ASN A 142 -3.41 -1.69 -11.65
CA ASN A 142 -2.13 -2.35 -11.50
C ASN A 142 -2.26 -3.73 -10.83
N LEU A 143 -3.43 -4.04 -10.26
CA LEU A 143 -3.73 -5.34 -9.67
C LEU A 143 -5.08 -5.83 -10.22
N ALA A 144 -5.09 -6.93 -10.94
CA ALA A 144 -6.32 -7.62 -11.30
C ALA A 144 -6.91 -8.27 -10.04
N HIS A 145 -8.23 -8.18 -9.85
CA HIS A 145 -8.94 -8.83 -8.75
C HIS A 145 -9.62 -10.10 -9.26
N PRO A 146 -9.62 -11.22 -8.50
CA PRO A 146 -10.26 -12.47 -8.93
C PRO A 146 -11.75 -12.33 -9.27
N ASP A 147 -12.44 -11.38 -8.65
CA ASP A 147 -13.86 -11.09 -8.93
C ASP A 147 -14.06 -10.06 -10.05
N ASP A 148 -12.97 -9.57 -10.68
CA ASP A 148 -13.05 -8.68 -11.82
C ASP A 148 -13.56 -9.50 -13.03
N PRO A 149 -14.63 -9.09 -13.72
CA PRO A 149 -15.11 -9.80 -14.91
C PRO A 149 -14.08 -9.88 -16.04
N ASN A 150 -13.06 -9.05 -16.00
CA ASN A 150 -11.96 -9.05 -16.96
C ASN A 150 -10.68 -9.66 -16.37
N TRP A 151 -10.78 -10.45 -15.31
CA TRP A 151 -9.64 -11.07 -14.63
C TRP A 151 -8.68 -11.81 -15.57
N ASP A 152 -9.26 -12.48 -16.60
CA ASP A 152 -8.52 -13.26 -17.61
C ASP A 152 -8.11 -12.42 -18.83
N GLU A 153 -8.53 -11.16 -18.92
CA GLU A 153 -8.12 -10.30 -20.02
C GLU A 153 -6.75 -9.67 -19.73
N PRO A 154 -5.81 -9.69 -20.69
CA PRO A 154 -4.54 -8.98 -20.54
C PRO A 154 -4.82 -7.49 -20.30
N VAL A 155 -4.27 -6.97 -19.20
CA VAL A 155 -4.39 -5.55 -18.87
C VAL A 155 -3.87 -4.73 -20.05
N ARG A 156 -4.76 -4.00 -20.72
CA ARG A 156 -4.36 -3.14 -21.84
C ARG A 156 -3.32 -2.15 -21.33
N GLU A 157 -2.13 -2.18 -21.96
CA GLU A 157 -1.07 -1.22 -21.70
C GLU A 157 -1.62 0.22 -21.61
N LYS A 158 -1.84 0.70 -20.40
CA LYS A 158 -1.70 2.13 -20.20
C LYS A 158 -0.20 2.35 -20.14
N LYS A 159 0.39 2.91 -21.19
CA LYS A 159 1.73 3.48 -21.15
C LYS A 159 1.77 4.44 -19.97
N SER A 160 2.13 3.92 -18.83
CA SER A 160 2.46 4.71 -17.67
C SER A 160 3.75 5.42 -18.02
N THR A 161 3.63 6.71 -18.33
CA THR A 161 4.78 7.57 -18.54
C THR A 161 5.37 7.86 -17.16
N TYR A 162 6.06 6.89 -16.60
CA TYR A 162 6.88 7.13 -15.42
C TYR A 162 8.22 7.68 -15.90
N TRP A 163 8.47 8.93 -15.56
CA TRP A 163 9.77 9.52 -15.76
C TRP A 163 10.69 8.93 -14.70
N THR A 164 11.57 8.04 -15.14
CA THR A 164 12.77 7.67 -14.37
C THR A 164 13.81 8.76 -14.60
N PHE A 165 14.17 9.46 -13.54
CA PHE A 165 15.40 10.23 -13.45
C PHE A 165 16.37 9.51 -12.52
#